data_b3db4ff30f3abb8868407b88c06ade40
#
_entry.id   b3db4ff30f3abb8868407b88c06ade40
#
_cell.length_a   1.000
_cell.length_b   1.000
_cell.length_c   1.000
_cell.angle_alpha   90.00
_cell.angle_beta   90.00
_cell.angle_gamma   90.00
#
_symmetry.space_group_name_H-M   'P 1'
#
loop_
_entity.id
_entity.type
_entity.pdbx_description
1 polymer ?
#
loop_
_entity_poly.entity_id
_entity_poly.type
_entity_poly.pdbx_seq_one_letter_code
_entity_poly.pdbx_strand_id
1 'polypeptide(L)'
;MTKLSSLLGLILLYASTGFSQTPCQNHPLFSMLPEHKVSGCEEKEFDLLEVEYRDKDGNWEKIEHSGYFLKTYYEFLGEWEKRPSNPMIFQNYIQAVSSKGGTLINESKGQALLHLKSAGESWWIHIQSDQSGTYSLTCVREESLTQSIVLKAEDIDRELKASGKAAFYGIFFDTDQASIKPESEETLSEMAKYLLTNPKIQVYIVGHTDNTGSLEHNQQLSERRAQAVVQALTTTYRVPATQVSAYGVASLSPVSTNSSEEGKGKNRRVEMVLK
;
A
#
# COMPACT_ATOMS: atom_id res chain seq x y z
N MET A 1 4.85 -69.60 -31.47
CA MET A 1 4.54 -68.20 -31.91
C MET A 1 3.87 -67.49 -30.76
N THR A 2 4.62 -66.87 -29.90
CA THR A 2 4.16 -66.15 -28.71
C THR A 2 4.40 -64.66 -28.90
N LYS A 3 3.31 -63.87 -28.92
CA LYS A 3 3.36 -62.42 -29.04
C LYS A 3 3.61 -61.81 -27.66
N LEU A 4 4.71 -61.08 -27.55
CA LEU A 4 5.04 -60.24 -26.42
C LEU A 4 4.33 -58.90 -26.59
N SER A 5 3.40 -58.58 -25.71
CA SER A 5 2.77 -57.25 -25.64
C SER A 5 3.58 -56.38 -24.65
N SER A 6 4.24 -55.36 -25.17
CA SER A 6 4.92 -54.34 -24.38
C SER A 6 3.92 -53.31 -23.87
N LEU A 7 3.73 -53.26 -22.54
CA LEU A 7 3.02 -52.18 -21.85
C LEU A 7 4.00 -50.99 -21.68
N LEU A 8 3.73 -49.91 -22.41
CA LEU A 8 4.43 -48.61 -22.17
C LEU A 8 3.73 -47.90 -21.02
N GLY A 9 4.37 -47.92 -19.87
CA GLY A 9 3.92 -47.13 -18.71
C GLY A 9 4.24 -45.63 -18.90
N LEU A 10 3.22 -44.83 -19.02
CA LEU A 10 3.31 -43.37 -19.07
C LEU A 10 3.57 -42.85 -17.66
N ILE A 11 4.82 -42.51 -17.34
CA ILE A 11 5.18 -41.82 -16.10
C ILE A 11 4.81 -40.34 -16.25
N LEU A 12 3.67 -39.94 -15.64
CA LEU A 12 3.32 -38.52 -15.46
C LEU A 12 4.29 -37.93 -14.41
N LEU A 13 5.27 -37.19 -14.90
CA LEU A 13 6.05 -36.28 -14.08
C LEU A 13 5.15 -35.10 -13.64
N TYR A 14 4.67 -35.14 -12.41
CA TYR A 14 4.12 -33.95 -11.76
C TYR A 14 5.29 -32.96 -11.52
N ALA A 15 5.40 -31.95 -12.37
CA ALA A 15 6.22 -30.79 -12.09
C ALA A 15 5.54 -30.03 -10.91
N SER A 16 6.02 -30.25 -9.70
CA SER A 16 5.75 -29.39 -8.58
C SER A 16 6.36 -28.03 -8.91
N THR A 17 5.53 -27.05 -9.27
CA THR A 17 5.92 -25.65 -9.29
C THR A 17 6.25 -25.25 -7.85
N GLY A 18 7.49 -25.48 -7.46
CA GLY A 18 8.03 -24.92 -6.22
C GLY A 18 7.96 -23.40 -6.34
N PHE A 19 7.13 -22.76 -5.52
CA PHE A 19 7.26 -21.36 -5.25
C PHE A 19 8.70 -21.17 -4.75
N SER A 20 9.52 -20.52 -5.54
CA SER A 20 10.83 -20.05 -5.13
C SER A 20 10.58 -19.02 -4.02
N GLN A 21 10.68 -19.45 -2.77
CA GLN A 21 10.75 -18.53 -1.67
C GLN A 21 12.03 -17.70 -1.87
N THR A 22 11.86 -16.44 -2.12
CA THR A 22 12.96 -15.48 -2.11
C THR A 22 13.67 -15.63 -0.77
N PRO A 23 14.99 -15.86 -0.73
CA PRO A 23 15.66 -16.03 0.55
C PRO A 23 15.44 -14.78 1.39
N CYS A 24 15.02 -14.94 2.64
CA CYS A 24 14.84 -13.86 3.60
C CYS A 24 16.10 -13.00 3.64
N GLN A 25 15.96 -11.72 3.35
CA GLN A 25 17.05 -10.76 3.40
C GLN A 25 17.02 -9.99 4.73
N ASN A 26 18.16 -9.49 5.15
CA ASN A 26 18.22 -8.50 6.23
C ASN A 26 17.35 -7.29 5.85
N HIS A 27 16.71 -6.69 6.84
CA HIS A 27 15.89 -5.51 6.61
C HIS A 27 16.72 -4.40 5.94
N PRO A 28 16.20 -3.71 4.89
CA PRO A 28 16.96 -2.72 4.13
C PRO A 28 17.47 -1.53 4.96
N LEU A 29 16.81 -1.21 6.08
CA LEU A 29 17.19 -0.10 6.96
C LEU A 29 18.22 -0.48 8.04
N PHE A 30 18.31 -1.77 8.42
CA PHE A 30 19.09 -2.21 9.58
C PHE A 30 19.81 -3.55 9.31
N SER A 31 21.02 -3.66 9.84
CA SER A 31 21.69 -4.95 9.96
C SER A 31 21.20 -5.71 11.19
N MET A 32 21.31 -7.03 11.17
CA MET A 32 21.09 -7.87 12.37
C MET A 32 22.20 -7.67 13.39
N LEU A 33 21.93 -8.01 14.63
CA LEU A 33 22.93 -8.04 15.71
C LEU A 33 23.97 -9.15 15.47
N PRO A 34 25.20 -9.00 16.01
CA PRO A 34 26.20 -10.07 15.98
C PRO A 34 25.66 -11.39 16.58
N GLU A 35 26.21 -12.51 16.13
CA GLU A 35 25.82 -13.85 16.56
C GLU A 35 24.34 -14.21 16.35
N HIS A 36 23.69 -13.55 15.36
CA HIS A 36 22.34 -13.88 14.93
C HIS A 36 22.32 -14.35 13.48
N LYS A 37 21.29 -15.10 13.12
CA LYS A 37 20.90 -15.39 11.74
C LYS A 37 19.45 -15.03 11.50
N VAL A 38 19.10 -14.76 10.26
CA VAL A 38 17.69 -14.72 9.85
C VAL A 38 17.14 -16.14 9.87
N SER A 39 16.12 -16.39 10.69
CA SER A 39 15.44 -17.70 10.80
C SER A 39 14.14 -17.75 9.99
N GLY A 40 13.59 -16.59 9.60
CA GLY A 40 12.39 -16.47 8.77
C GLY A 40 12.08 -15.02 8.46
N CYS A 41 11.24 -14.81 7.46
CA CYS A 41 10.67 -13.49 7.18
C CYS A 41 9.27 -13.63 6.57
N GLU A 42 8.52 -12.56 6.68
CA GLU A 42 7.22 -12.35 6.06
C GLU A 42 7.25 -10.99 5.38
N GLU A 43 7.07 -10.97 4.06
CA GLU A 43 7.07 -9.76 3.25
C GLU A 43 5.74 -9.66 2.50
N LYS A 44 5.11 -8.49 2.55
CA LYS A 44 3.85 -8.21 1.85
C LYS A 44 3.91 -6.83 1.23
N GLU A 45 3.38 -6.69 0.04
CA GLU A 45 3.25 -5.39 -0.64
C GLU A 45 2.40 -4.42 0.18
N PHE A 46 1.41 -4.94 0.91
CA PHE A 46 0.56 -4.16 1.81
C PHE A 46 0.04 -5.01 2.96
N ASP A 47 0.26 -4.58 4.20
CA ASP A 47 -0.34 -5.16 5.41
C ASP A 47 -0.40 -4.13 6.54
N LEU A 48 -1.02 -4.50 7.64
CA LEU A 48 -1.25 -3.69 8.82
C LEU A 48 -0.26 -4.05 9.93
N LEU A 49 0.41 -3.04 10.49
CA LEU A 49 1.06 -3.13 11.80
C LEU A 49 0.09 -2.59 12.85
N GLU A 50 -0.31 -3.47 13.75
CA GLU A 50 -1.10 -3.12 14.93
C GLU A 50 -0.25 -3.36 16.18
N VAL A 51 -0.11 -2.33 17.02
CA VAL A 51 0.64 -2.42 18.29
C VAL A 51 -0.15 -1.78 19.42
N GLU A 52 -0.38 -2.56 20.46
CA GLU A 52 -0.91 -2.05 21.73
C GLU A 52 0.23 -1.86 22.73
N TYR A 53 0.21 -0.74 23.42
CA TYR A 53 1.20 -0.42 24.46
C TYR A 53 0.59 0.44 25.56
N ARG A 54 1.28 0.56 26.69
CA ARG A 54 0.93 1.54 27.72
C ARG A 54 1.77 2.79 27.57
N ASP A 55 1.11 3.93 27.60
CA ASP A 55 1.78 5.21 27.65
C ASP A 55 2.48 5.45 29.03
N LYS A 56 3.16 6.57 29.15
CA LYS A 56 3.85 6.97 30.40
C LYS A 56 2.89 7.22 31.59
N ASP A 57 1.61 7.45 31.31
CA ASP A 57 0.57 7.67 32.32
C ASP A 57 -0.17 6.35 32.67
N GLY A 58 0.20 5.24 32.02
CA GLY A 58 -0.34 3.89 32.23
C GLY A 58 -1.60 3.58 31.43
N ASN A 59 -2.04 4.47 30.54
CA ASN A 59 -3.20 4.24 29.69
C ASN A 59 -2.85 3.30 28.54
N TRP A 60 -3.83 2.51 28.12
CA TRP A 60 -3.68 1.70 26.92
C TRP A 60 -3.82 2.57 25.69
N GLU A 61 -2.82 2.48 24.83
CA GLU A 61 -2.78 3.08 23.50
C GLU A 61 -2.68 2.01 22.45
N LYS A 62 -3.28 2.27 21.28
CA LYS A 62 -3.22 1.42 20.10
C LYS A 62 -2.80 2.25 18.91
N ILE A 63 -1.84 1.76 18.16
CA ILE A 63 -1.50 2.32 16.86
C ILE A 63 -1.80 1.32 15.76
N GLU A 64 -2.20 1.84 14.61
CA GLU A 64 -2.46 1.07 13.39
C GLU A 64 -1.83 1.82 12.22
N HIS A 65 -0.86 1.18 11.55
CA HIS A 65 -0.21 1.73 10.37
C HIS A 65 -0.13 0.67 9.28
N SER A 66 -0.52 1.02 8.06
CA SER A 66 -0.56 0.11 6.92
C SER A 66 0.35 0.56 5.79
N GLY A 67 0.82 -0.38 5.00
CA GLY A 67 1.70 -0.15 3.87
C GLY A 67 2.57 -1.36 3.55
N TYR A 68 3.69 -1.15 2.86
CA TYR A 68 4.67 -2.20 2.64
C TYR A 68 5.13 -2.78 3.99
N PHE A 69 4.99 -4.07 4.14
CA PHE A 69 5.21 -4.79 5.40
C PHE A 69 6.36 -5.78 5.26
N LEU A 70 7.32 -5.68 6.18
CA LEU A 70 8.40 -6.67 6.30
C LEU A 70 8.59 -7.05 7.77
N LYS A 71 8.40 -8.33 8.09
CA LYS A 71 8.73 -8.90 9.40
C LYS A 71 9.85 -9.91 9.26
N THR A 72 10.94 -9.72 10.02
CA THR A 72 12.10 -10.60 10.01
C THR A 72 12.31 -11.19 11.40
N TYR A 73 12.58 -12.46 11.46
CA TYR A 73 12.86 -13.20 12.69
C TYR A 73 14.36 -13.49 12.77
N TYR A 74 14.96 -13.17 13.92
CA TYR A 74 16.37 -13.34 14.17
C TYR A 74 16.59 -14.32 15.33
N GLU A 75 17.31 -15.39 15.06
CA GLU A 75 17.66 -16.42 16.04
C GLU A 75 19.07 -16.21 16.53
N PHE A 76 19.28 -16.24 17.84
CA PHE A 76 20.58 -16.15 18.46
C PHE A 76 21.34 -17.48 18.32
N LEU A 77 22.61 -17.41 17.95
CA LEU A 77 23.47 -18.57 17.67
C LEU A 77 24.56 -18.79 18.74
N GLY A 78 24.74 -17.83 19.64
CA GLY A 78 25.77 -17.87 20.66
C GLY A 78 25.45 -18.80 21.84
N GLU A 79 26.36 -18.81 22.82
CA GLU A 79 26.16 -19.52 24.07
C GLU A 79 25.01 -18.88 24.88
N TRP A 80 24.13 -19.70 25.46
CA TRP A 80 22.94 -19.26 26.18
C TRP A 80 23.23 -18.20 27.26
N GLU A 81 24.35 -18.36 27.97
CA GLU A 81 24.79 -17.47 29.06
C GLU A 81 25.21 -16.08 28.54
N LYS A 82 25.56 -15.98 27.26
CA LYS A 82 25.99 -14.75 26.59
C LYS A 82 24.89 -14.09 25.77
N ARG A 83 23.67 -14.64 25.79
CA ARG A 83 22.58 -14.10 24.99
C ARG A 83 22.30 -12.63 25.33
N PRO A 84 21.99 -11.79 24.32
CA PRO A 84 21.67 -10.41 24.56
C PRO A 84 20.38 -10.27 25.36
N SER A 85 20.36 -9.35 26.30
CA SER A 85 19.12 -8.97 27.01
C SER A 85 18.21 -8.12 26.12
N ASN A 86 16.90 -8.06 26.42
CA ASN A 86 15.97 -7.19 25.71
C ASN A 86 16.43 -5.74 25.66
N PRO A 87 16.90 -5.12 26.76
CA PRO A 87 17.45 -3.76 26.70
C PRO A 87 18.63 -3.62 25.73
N MET A 88 19.52 -4.63 25.66
CA MET A 88 20.62 -4.60 24.71
C MET A 88 20.13 -4.64 23.25
N ILE A 89 19.16 -5.50 22.94
CA ILE A 89 18.55 -5.59 21.61
C ILE A 89 17.89 -4.25 21.27
N PHE A 90 17.01 -3.75 22.15
CA PHE A 90 16.23 -2.55 21.88
C PHE A 90 17.10 -1.30 21.73
N GLN A 91 18.07 -1.10 22.63
CA GLN A 91 18.96 0.07 22.59
C GLN A 91 19.80 0.14 21.30
N ASN A 92 20.22 -0.99 20.72
CA ASN A 92 20.90 -0.99 19.43
C ASN A 92 20.02 -0.40 18.33
N TYR A 93 18.76 -0.82 18.23
CA TYR A 93 17.83 -0.28 17.23
C TYR A 93 17.37 1.14 17.54
N ILE A 94 17.13 1.47 18.81
CA ILE A 94 16.81 2.83 19.25
C ILE A 94 17.91 3.80 18.82
N GLN A 95 19.18 3.45 19.05
CA GLN A 95 20.30 4.29 18.63
C GLN A 95 20.41 4.37 17.10
N ALA A 96 20.22 3.26 16.38
CA ALA A 96 20.25 3.24 14.92
C ALA A 96 19.15 4.12 14.31
N VAL A 97 17.93 4.08 14.84
CA VAL A 97 16.79 4.91 14.42
C VAL A 97 17.04 6.39 14.78
N SER A 98 17.48 6.66 16.02
CA SER A 98 17.76 8.03 16.49
C SER A 98 18.88 8.71 15.69
N SER A 99 19.90 7.95 15.30
CA SER A 99 21.01 8.49 14.45
C SER A 99 20.55 8.91 13.04
N LYS A 100 19.39 8.40 12.61
CA LYS A 100 18.72 8.75 11.34
C LYS A 100 17.60 9.80 11.53
N GLY A 101 17.48 10.39 12.73
CA GLY A 101 16.44 11.38 13.05
C GLY A 101 15.10 10.82 13.45
N GLY A 102 14.99 9.50 13.67
CA GLY A 102 13.77 8.87 14.16
C GLY A 102 13.60 8.98 15.68
N THR A 103 12.45 8.55 16.18
CA THR A 103 12.02 8.70 17.57
C THR A 103 11.57 7.37 18.17
N LEU A 104 11.84 7.20 19.47
CA LEU A 104 11.25 6.16 20.29
C LEU A 104 9.83 6.59 20.69
N ILE A 105 8.83 5.76 20.36
CA ILE A 105 7.43 5.99 20.75
C ILE A 105 7.14 5.33 22.08
N ASN A 106 7.51 4.05 22.22
CA ASN A 106 7.33 3.28 23.46
C ASN A 106 8.41 2.21 23.59
N GLU A 107 8.83 1.95 24.83
CA GLU A 107 9.61 0.80 25.21
C GLU A 107 8.98 0.14 26.44
N SER A 108 8.78 -1.16 26.40
CA SER A 108 8.24 -1.93 27.51
C SER A 108 8.94 -3.29 27.62
N LYS A 109 8.54 -4.11 28.60
CA LYS A 109 9.13 -5.42 28.81
C LYS A 109 8.78 -6.34 27.64
N GLY A 110 9.64 -6.48 26.67
CA GLY A 110 9.50 -7.42 25.54
C GLY A 110 9.19 -6.76 24.21
N GLN A 111 9.01 -5.43 24.16
CA GLN A 111 8.82 -4.72 22.89
C GLN A 111 9.37 -3.30 22.92
N ALA A 112 9.74 -2.80 21.75
CA ALA A 112 10.02 -1.40 21.50
C ALA A 112 9.35 -0.96 20.19
N LEU A 113 8.75 0.22 20.19
CA LEU A 113 8.08 0.83 19.06
C LEU A 113 8.78 2.14 18.68
N LEU A 114 9.15 2.27 17.43
CA LEU A 114 9.94 3.38 16.90
C LEU A 114 9.28 3.93 15.64
N HIS A 115 9.53 5.20 15.36
CA HIS A 115 9.09 5.86 14.15
C HIS A 115 10.28 6.57 13.48
N LEU A 116 10.42 6.43 12.16
CA LEU A 116 11.47 7.04 11.37
C LEU A 116 10.88 7.72 10.13
N LYS A 117 11.11 9.02 9.99
CA LYS A 117 10.88 9.75 8.73
C LYS A 117 12.20 10.00 8.04
N SER A 118 12.39 9.46 6.84
CA SER A 118 13.62 9.60 6.08
C SER A 118 13.33 9.60 4.59
N ALA A 119 13.95 10.51 3.85
CA ALA A 119 13.83 10.63 2.38
C ALA A 119 12.38 10.71 1.84
N GLY A 120 11.46 11.28 2.63
CA GLY A 120 10.04 11.38 2.26
C GLY A 120 9.21 10.15 2.60
N GLU A 121 9.82 9.09 3.14
CA GLU A 121 9.15 7.89 3.62
C GLU A 121 8.92 7.95 5.12
N SER A 122 7.83 7.35 5.58
CA SER A 122 7.46 7.17 6.99
C SER A 122 7.50 5.68 7.34
N TRP A 123 8.35 5.31 8.29
CA TRP A 123 8.55 3.93 8.72
C TRP A 123 8.17 3.73 10.17
N TRP A 124 7.33 2.73 10.43
CA TRP A 124 7.02 2.24 11.77
C TRP A 124 7.79 0.95 12.02
N ILE A 125 8.51 0.90 13.13
CA ILE A 125 9.42 -0.18 13.46
C ILE A 125 9.02 -0.76 14.81
N HIS A 126 8.65 -2.02 14.84
CA HIS A 126 8.27 -2.74 16.05
C HIS A 126 9.22 -3.91 16.29
N ILE A 127 9.86 -3.91 17.44
CA ILE A 127 10.82 -4.93 17.86
C ILE A 127 10.19 -5.71 18.99
N GLN A 128 10.21 -7.03 18.91
CA GLN A 128 9.72 -7.93 19.97
C GLN A 128 10.80 -8.94 20.32
N SER A 129 11.00 -9.22 21.62
CA SER A 129 11.93 -10.21 22.12
C SER A 129 11.40 -10.88 23.38
N ASP A 130 11.64 -12.17 23.53
CA ASP A 130 11.18 -13.04 24.62
C ASP A 130 12.23 -13.33 25.70
N GLN A 131 13.35 -12.60 25.70
CA GLN A 131 14.51 -12.78 26.59
C GLN A 131 15.39 -14.00 26.28
N SER A 132 15.12 -14.73 25.20
CA SER A 132 15.99 -15.83 24.74
C SER A 132 17.21 -15.34 23.95
N GLY A 133 17.29 -14.04 23.69
CA GLY A 133 18.22 -13.44 22.74
C GLY A 133 17.68 -13.42 21.32
N THR A 134 16.60 -14.15 21.04
CA THR A 134 15.87 -14.14 19.78
C THR A 134 14.93 -12.95 19.73
N TYR A 135 14.76 -12.35 18.55
CA TYR A 135 13.85 -11.22 18.37
C TYR A 135 13.24 -11.19 16.98
N SER A 136 12.14 -10.48 16.84
CA SER A 136 11.56 -10.12 15.55
C SER A 136 11.60 -8.61 15.35
N LEU A 137 11.80 -8.21 14.10
CA LEU A 137 11.76 -6.83 13.62
C LEU A 137 10.66 -6.70 12.58
N THR A 138 9.59 -6.01 12.92
CA THR A 138 8.52 -5.69 11.99
C THR A 138 8.66 -4.25 11.57
N CYS A 139 8.71 -3.99 10.26
CA CYS A 139 8.79 -2.65 9.70
C CYS A 139 7.67 -2.44 8.70
N VAL A 140 6.94 -1.36 8.86
CA VAL A 140 5.92 -0.93 7.90
C VAL A 140 6.31 0.43 7.35
N ARG A 141 6.43 0.51 6.04
CA ARG A 141 6.51 1.78 5.32
C ARG A 141 5.09 2.22 5.02
N GLU A 142 4.68 3.35 5.61
CA GLU A 142 3.33 3.87 5.38
C GLU A 142 3.06 4.11 3.89
N GLU A 143 2.03 3.47 3.41
CA GLU A 143 1.53 3.63 2.04
C GLU A 143 0.00 3.61 2.06
N SER A 144 -0.60 4.34 1.13
CA SER A 144 -2.03 4.18 0.90
C SER A 144 -2.28 2.93 0.07
N LEU A 145 -3.27 2.14 0.47
CA LEU A 145 -3.68 0.98 -0.33
C LEU A 145 -4.05 1.44 -1.75
N THR A 146 -3.33 0.91 -2.72
CA THR A 146 -3.71 1.04 -4.11
C THR A 146 -4.92 0.13 -4.36
N GLN A 147 -6.09 0.72 -4.58
CA GLN A 147 -7.31 -0.07 -4.79
C GLN A 147 -7.20 -0.88 -6.08
N SER A 148 -7.08 -2.21 -5.94
CA SER A 148 -7.00 -3.15 -7.07
C SER A 148 -8.38 -3.54 -7.61
N ILE A 149 -9.46 -3.18 -6.91
CA ILE A 149 -10.83 -3.48 -7.35
C ILE A 149 -11.28 -2.40 -8.32
N VAL A 150 -11.36 -2.77 -9.59
CA VAL A 150 -11.88 -1.91 -10.66
C VAL A 150 -13.40 -1.96 -10.66
N LEU A 151 -14.03 -0.79 -10.66
CA LEU A 151 -15.46 -0.66 -10.80
C LEU A 151 -15.88 -1.07 -12.23
N LYS A 152 -16.67 -2.13 -12.38
CA LYS A 152 -17.13 -2.59 -13.68
C LYS A 152 -18.23 -1.67 -14.24
N ALA A 153 -18.41 -1.65 -15.56
CA ALA A 153 -19.39 -0.76 -16.22
C ALA A 153 -20.82 -0.88 -15.65
N GLU A 154 -21.21 -2.08 -15.21
CA GLU A 154 -22.53 -2.32 -14.59
C GLU A 154 -22.63 -1.71 -13.18
N ASP A 155 -21.55 -1.70 -12.44
CA ASP A 155 -21.48 -1.09 -11.11
C ASP A 155 -21.43 0.45 -11.21
N ILE A 156 -20.77 0.99 -12.24
CA ILE A 156 -20.77 2.42 -12.56
C ILE A 156 -22.22 2.90 -12.78
N ASP A 157 -23.00 2.16 -13.58
CA ASP A 157 -24.41 2.48 -13.84
C ASP A 157 -25.23 2.50 -12.54
N ARG A 158 -25.00 1.50 -11.68
CA ARG A 158 -25.71 1.41 -10.38
C ARG A 158 -25.37 2.60 -9.47
N GLU A 159 -24.11 2.97 -9.35
CA GLU A 159 -23.68 4.09 -8.51
C GLU A 159 -24.18 5.43 -9.03
N LEU A 160 -24.07 5.67 -10.33
CA LEU A 160 -24.58 6.88 -10.96
C LEU A 160 -26.08 7.05 -10.78
N LYS A 161 -26.86 5.96 -10.90
CA LYS A 161 -28.30 5.99 -10.63
C LYS A 161 -28.65 6.20 -9.17
N ALA A 162 -27.86 5.67 -8.25
CA ALA A 162 -28.12 5.73 -6.80
C ALA A 162 -27.74 7.09 -6.20
N SER A 163 -26.62 7.69 -6.64
CA SER A 163 -26.03 8.87 -5.98
C SER A 163 -25.73 10.03 -6.93
N GLY A 164 -25.91 9.86 -8.24
CA GLY A 164 -25.50 10.83 -9.26
C GLY A 164 -24.01 10.84 -9.56
N LYS A 165 -23.22 10.03 -8.88
CA LYS A 165 -21.77 9.94 -9.06
C LYS A 165 -21.19 8.54 -8.82
N ALA A 166 -20.04 8.26 -9.42
CA ALA A 166 -19.24 7.06 -9.16
C ALA A 166 -17.78 7.46 -8.90
N ALA A 167 -17.16 6.91 -7.86
CA ALA A 167 -15.79 7.23 -7.47
C ALA A 167 -14.81 6.16 -7.99
N PHE A 168 -13.69 6.61 -8.54
CA PHE A 168 -12.64 5.77 -9.11
C PHE A 168 -11.33 6.01 -8.34
N TYR A 169 -10.87 4.99 -7.66
CA TYR A 169 -9.60 4.97 -6.94
C TYR A 169 -8.48 4.31 -7.75
N GLY A 170 -8.83 3.58 -8.82
CA GLY A 170 -7.91 2.90 -9.72
C GLY A 170 -7.35 3.77 -10.86
N ILE A 171 -7.35 5.11 -10.73
CA ILE A 171 -6.68 6.01 -11.64
C ILE A 171 -5.48 6.62 -10.93
N PHE A 172 -4.28 6.20 -11.37
CA PHE A 172 -3.02 6.51 -10.71
C PHE A 172 -2.24 7.57 -11.47
N PHE A 173 -1.60 8.45 -10.69
CA PHE A 173 -0.71 9.52 -11.18
C PHE A 173 0.59 9.48 -10.37
N ASP A 174 1.67 9.96 -10.96
CA ASP A 174 2.87 10.23 -10.18
C ASP A 174 2.66 11.38 -9.21
N THR A 175 3.50 11.43 -8.17
CA THR A 175 3.43 12.48 -7.16
C THR A 175 3.54 13.85 -7.82
N ASP A 176 2.58 14.71 -7.52
CA ASP A 176 2.49 16.09 -8.06
C ASP A 176 2.38 16.18 -9.59
N GLN A 177 1.98 15.08 -10.27
CA GLN A 177 1.84 15.04 -11.72
C GLN A 177 0.42 14.68 -12.15
N ALA A 178 0.12 14.90 -13.44
CA ALA A 178 -1.13 14.56 -14.10
C ALA A 178 -0.93 13.46 -15.17
N SER A 179 0.27 12.90 -15.29
CA SER A 179 0.53 11.77 -16.19
C SER A 179 -0.13 10.52 -15.63
N ILE A 180 -1.03 9.93 -16.40
CA ILE A 180 -1.74 8.70 -16.02
C ILE A 180 -0.77 7.53 -16.13
N LYS A 181 -0.72 6.71 -15.07
CA LYS A 181 0.12 5.51 -15.02
C LYS A 181 -0.54 4.33 -15.75
N PRO A 182 0.25 3.38 -16.29
CA PRO A 182 -0.27 2.21 -17.01
C PRO A 182 -1.28 1.37 -16.20
N GLU A 183 -1.12 1.31 -14.88
CA GLU A 183 -1.98 0.56 -13.96
C GLU A 183 -3.44 1.08 -13.96
N SER A 184 -3.68 2.25 -14.52
CA SER A 184 -5.03 2.85 -14.65
C SER A 184 -5.82 2.31 -15.85
N GLU A 185 -5.21 1.50 -16.74
CA GLU A 185 -5.78 1.09 -18.02
C GLU A 185 -7.12 0.36 -17.87
N GLU A 186 -7.21 -0.57 -16.93
CA GLU A 186 -8.44 -1.33 -16.69
C GLU A 186 -9.58 -0.41 -16.24
N THR A 187 -9.32 0.52 -15.32
CA THR A 187 -10.32 1.50 -14.85
C THR A 187 -10.81 2.40 -15.98
N LEU A 188 -9.90 2.94 -16.79
CA LEU A 188 -10.25 3.78 -17.94
C LEU A 188 -11.05 3.01 -18.99
N SER A 189 -10.73 1.73 -19.21
CA SER A 189 -11.47 0.85 -20.12
C SER A 189 -12.91 0.62 -19.67
N GLU A 190 -13.16 0.35 -18.38
CA GLU A 190 -14.52 0.18 -17.85
C GLU A 190 -15.32 1.50 -17.87
N MET A 191 -14.69 2.64 -17.55
CA MET A 191 -15.31 3.97 -17.71
C MET A 191 -15.74 4.20 -19.16
N ALA A 192 -14.85 3.93 -20.12
CA ALA A 192 -15.13 4.11 -21.53
C ALA A 192 -16.22 3.15 -22.03
N LYS A 193 -16.18 1.89 -21.63
CA LYS A 193 -17.20 0.89 -21.92
C LYS A 193 -18.58 1.36 -21.46
N TYR A 194 -18.68 1.87 -20.24
CA TYR A 194 -19.93 2.43 -19.72
C TYR A 194 -20.44 3.59 -20.58
N LEU A 195 -19.59 4.58 -20.91
CA LEU A 195 -19.98 5.74 -21.68
C LEU A 195 -20.36 5.39 -23.12
N LEU A 196 -19.62 4.49 -23.78
CA LEU A 196 -19.91 4.04 -25.14
C LEU A 196 -21.22 3.25 -25.24
N THR A 197 -21.55 2.47 -24.20
CA THR A 197 -22.83 1.73 -24.15
C THR A 197 -24.03 2.61 -23.75
N ASN A 198 -23.75 3.81 -23.23
CA ASN A 198 -24.76 4.79 -22.80
C ASN A 198 -24.60 6.16 -23.51
N PRO A 199 -24.81 6.25 -24.84
CA PRO A 199 -24.42 7.43 -25.64
C PRO A 199 -25.20 8.72 -25.30
N LYS A 200 -26.29 8.64 -24.55
CA LYS A 200 -27.06 9.78 -24.10
C LYS A 200 -26.59 10.35 -22.76
N ILE A 201 -25.79 9.60 -22.03
CA ILE A 201 -25.24 10.04 -20.74
C ILE A 201 -24.14 11.06 -20.98
N GLN A 202 -24.20 12.14 -20.22
CA GLN A 202 -23.16 13.15 -20.14
C GLN A 202 -22.68 13.28 -18.71
N VAL A 203 -21.36 13.38 -18.52
CA VAL A 203 -20.74 13.40 -17.20
C VAL A 203 -19.66 14.46 -17.08
N TYR A 204 -19.45 14.91 -15.86
CA TYR A 204 -18.22 15.57 -15.45
C TYR A 204 -17.24 14.52 -14.91
N ILE A 205 -15.99 14.63 -15.32
CA ILE A 205 -14.87 13.93 -14.72
C ILE A 205 -14.24 14.90 -13.72
N VAL A 206 -14.32 14.58 -12.45
CA VAL A 206 -13.94 15.47 -11.35
C VAL A 206 -12.71 14.93 -10.64
N GLY A 207 -11.63 15.69 -10.66
CA GLY A 207 -10.39 15.37 -9.95
C GLY A 207 -10.42 15.90 -8.51
N HIS A 208 -9.91 15.08 -7.57
CA HIS A 208 -9.77 15.42 -6.16
C HIS A 208 -8.34 15.22 -5.69
N THR A 209 -7.93 15.98 -4.67
CA THR A 209 -6.66 15.81 -3.94
C THR A 209 -6.93 15.59 -2.45
N ASP A 210 -5.91 15.18 -1.72
CA ASP A 210 -5.85 15.39 -0.28
C ASP A 210 -5.50 16.87 0.04
N ASN A 211 -5.34 17.19 1.34
CA ASN A 211 -5.01 18.54 1.78
C ASN A 211 -3.51 18.84 1.85
N THR A 212 -2.65 18.02 1.26
CA THR A 212 -1.20 18.26 1.23
C THR A 212 -0.88 19.36 0.21
N GLY A 213 -0.16 20.38 0.62
CA GLY A 213 0.15 21.55 -0.20
C GLY A 213 -0.89 22.66 -0.13
N SER A 214 -0.77 23.68 -1.01
CA SER A 214 -1.71 24.80 -1.04
C SER A 214 -2.99 24.45 -1.80
N LEU A 215 -4.10 25.08 -1.42
CA LEU A 215 -5.38 24.89 -2.10
C LEU A 215 -5.31 25.29 -3.59
N GLU A 216 -4.62 26.37 -3.89
CA GLU A 216 -4.45 26.86 -5.28
C GLU A 216 -3.68 25.85 -6.14
N HIS A 217 -2.57 25.31 -5.64
CA HIS A 217 -1.82 24.26 -6.31
C HIS A 217 -2.68 23.02 -6.54
N ASN A 218 -3.39 22.57 -5.51
CA ASN A 218 -4.27 21.41 -5.57
C ASN A 218 -5.45 21.62 -6.53
N GLN A 219 -5.96 22.85 -6.67
CA GLN A 219 -6.98 23.17 -7.63
C GLN A 219 -6.48 22.94 -9.06
N GLN A 220 -5.30 23.46 -9.39
CA GLN A 220 -4.68 23.27 -10.71
C GLN A 220 -4.32 21.80 -10.95
N LEU A 221 -3.79 21.09 -9.95
CA LEU A 221 -3.41 19.70 -10.07
C LEU A 221 -4.61 18.79 -10.31
N SER A 222 -5.69 18.96 -9.54
CA SER A 222 -6.92 18.19 -9.71
C SER A 222 -7.58 18.41 -11.06
N GLU A 223 -7.56 19.65 -11.56
CA GLU A 223 -8.08 19.97 -12.88
C GLU A 223 -7.23 19.34 -14.00
N ARG A 224 -5.89 19.45 -13.94
CA ARG A 224 -5.01 18.79 -14.92
C ARG A 224 -5.19 17.27 -14.93
N ARG A 225 -5.39 16.64 -13.78
CA ARG A 225 -5.67 15.21 -13.67
C ARG A 225 -6.99 14.82 -14.33
N ALA A 226 -8.04 15.58 -14.07
CA ALA A 226 -9.34 15.38 -14.73
C ALA A 226 -9.23 15.56 -16.25
N GLN A 227 -8.50 16.57 -16.73
CA GLN A 227 -8.23 16.81 -18.16
C GLN A 227 -7.47 15.62 -18.79
N ALA A 228 -6.46 15.06 -18.12
CA ALA A 228 -5.74 13.90 -18.61
C ALA A 228 -6.65 12.66 -18.75
N VAL A 229 -7.58 12.44 -17.81
CA VAL A 229 -8.57 11.36 -17.90
C VAL A 229 -9.52 11.59 -19.09
N VAL A 230 -10.06 12.81 -19.25
CA VAL A 230 -10.92 13.15 -20.40
C VAL A 230 -10.17 12.97 -21.72
N GLN A 231 -8.91 13.38 -21.77
CA GLN A 231 -8.06 13.17 -22.95
C GLN A 231 -7.89 11.68 -23.25
N ALA A 232 -7.56 10.85 -22.27
CA ALA A 232 -7.44 9.40 -22.45
C ALA A 232 -8.75 8.77 -22.95
N LEU A 233 -9.89 9.10 -22.31
CA LEU A 233 -11.20 8.61 -22.72
C LEU A 233 -11.55 8.97 -24.17
N THR A 234 -11.25 10.20 -24.60
CA THR A 234 -11.60 10.68 -25.94
C THR A 234 -10.63 10.25 -27.03
N THR A 235 -9.32 10.23 -26.76
CA THR A 235 -8.30 9.92 -27.78
C THR A 235 -8.01 8.44 -27.89
N THR A 236 -7.85 7.74 -26.76
CA THR A 236 -7.49 6.32 -26.73
C THR A 236 -8.73 5.44 -26.86
N TYR A 237 -9.75 5.73 -26.04
CA TYR A 237 -10.96 4.90 -25.96
C TYR A 237 -12.12 5.37 -26.85
N ARG A 238 -11.95 6.48 -27.58
CA ARG A 238 -12.92 6.98 -28.57
C ARG A 238 -14.30 7.36 -27.99
N VAL A 239 -14.36 7.70 -26.70
CA VAL A 239 -15.56 8.29 -26.12
C VAL A 239 -15.85 9.64 -26.76
N PRO A 240 -17.08 9.93 -27.22
CA PRO A 240 -17.42 11.24 -27.78
C PRO A 240 -17.12 12.39 -26.80
N ALA A 241 -16.40 13.41 -27.26
CA ALA A 241 -16.03 14.57 -26.43
C ALA A 241 -17.25 15.31 -25.86
N THR A 242 -18.41 15.16 -26.48
CA THR A 242 -19.68 15.74 -26.00
C THR A 242 -20.21 15.07 -24.73
N GLN A 243 -19.76 13.86 -24.41
CA GLN A 243 -20.19 13.12 -23.20
C GLN A 243 -19.41 13.51 -21.96
N VAL A 244 -18.19 14.01 -22.07
CA VAL A 244 -17.27 14.21 -20.94
C VAL A 244 -16.76 15.63 -20.84
N SER A 245 -16.64 16.15 -19.62
CA SER A 245 -16.01 17.45 -19.34
C SER A 245 -15.19 17.34 -18.06
N ALA A 246 -14.02 17.98 -18.00
CA ALA A 246 -13.09 17.91 -16.88
C ALA A 246 -13.30 19.06 -15.90
N TYR A 247 -13.24 18.77 -14.59
CA TYR A 247 -13.20 19.75 -13.51
C TYR A 247 -12.29 19.27 -12.39
N GLY A 248 -11.68 20.22 -11.67
CA GLY A 248 -10.93 19.95 -10.45
C GLY A 248 -11.60 20.62 -9.27
N VAL A 249 -11.58 19.99 -8.09
CA VAL A 249 -12.14 20.56 -6.86
C VAL A 249 -11.15 20.53 -5.70
N ALA A 250 -9.89 20.26 -5.98
CA ALA A 250 -8.83 20.20 -4.95
C ALA A 250 -9.22 19.28 -3.78
N SER A 251 -8.96 19.73 -2.55
CA SER A 251 -9.32 19.06 -1.30
C SER A 251 -10.67 19.53 -0.71
N LEU A 252 -11.50 20.23 -1.48
CA LEU A 252 -12.73 20.86 -0.97
C LEU A 252 -13.89 19.88 -0.76
N SER A 253 -13.79 18.65 -1.27
CA SER A 253 -14.83 17.62 -1.14
C SER A 253 -14.22 16.31 -0.62
N PRO A 254 -13.74 16.26 0.63
CA PRO A 254 -13.15 15.06 1.19
C PRO A 254 -14.23 13.99 1.46
N VAL A 255 -13.89 12.73 1.24
CA VAL A 255 -14.71 11.55 1.58
C VAL A 255 -14.20 10.84 2.83
N SER A 256 -13.01 11.23 3.29
CA SER A 256 -12.41 10.73 4.52
C SER A 256 -11.59 11.83 5.20
N THR A 257 -11.13 11.59 6.44
CA THR A 257 -10.25 12.51 7.15
C THR A 257 -8.90 12.66 6.44
N ASN A 258 -8.34 13.87 6.45
CA ASN A 258 -6.97 14.12 5.97
C ASN A 258 -5.90 13.97 7.08
N SER A 259 -6.27 13.50 8.27
CA SER A 259 -5.33 13.32 9.38
C SER A 259 -4.56 12.00 9.31
N SER A 260 -4.98 11.04 8.46
CA SER A 260 -4.31 9.77 8.22
C SER A 260 -3.95 9.60 6.74
N GLU A 261 -2.91 8.84 6.44
CA GLU A 261 -2.54 8.54 5.05
C GLU A 261 -3.60 7.70 4.34
N GLU A 262 -4.28 6.79 5.05
CA GLU A 262 -5.43 6.06 4.51
C GLU A 262 -6.55 7.01 4.06
N GLY A 263 -6.91 7.98 4.91
CA GLY A 263 -7.93 8.95 4.58
C GLY A 263 -7.54 9.88 3.44
N LYS A 264 -6.28 10.34 3.41
CA LYS A 264 -5.73 11.09 2.27
C LYS A 264 -5.77 10.26 0.98
N GLY A 265 -5.43 8.97 1.04
CA GLY A 265 -5.54 8.07 -0.10
C GLY A 265 -6.95 8.02 -0.69
N LYS A 266 -7.98 7.94 0.15
CA LYS A 266 -9.39 8.00 -0.27
C LYS A 266 -9.78 9.35 -0.86
N ASN A 267 -9.12 10.44 -0.45
CA ASN A 267 -9.37 11.77 -0.98
C ASN A 267 -8.71 11.98 -2.35
N ARG A 268 -7.58 11.33 -2.65
CA ARG A 268 -6.92 11.34 -3.96
C ARG A 268 -7.64 10.42 -4.95
N ARG A 269 -8.71 10.91 -5.58
CA ARG A 269 -9.58 10.12 -6.47
C ARG A 269 -10.05 10.92 -7.68
N VAL A 270 -10.65 10.21 -8.61
CA VAL A 270 -11.44 10.80 -9.71
C VAL A 270 -12.90 10.37 -9.55
N GLU A 271 -13.83 11.26 -9.75
CA GLU A 271 -15.27 10.94 -9.77
C GLU A 271 -15.84 11.16 -11.17
N MET A 272 -16.78 10.31 -11.58
CA MET A 272 -17.69 10.55 -12.71
C MET A 272 -19.01 11.04 -12.13
N VAL A 273 -19.47 12.21 -12.53
CA VAL A 273 -20.66 12.86 -11.99
C VAL A 273 -21.62 13.13 -13.13
N LEU A 274 -22.90 12.75 -12.99
CA LEU A 274 -23.93 13.02 -14.00
C LEU A 274 -24.13 14.53 -14.21
N LYS A 275 -24.30 14.95 -15.49
CA LYS A 275 -24.71 16.32 -15.82
C LYS A 275 -26.19 16.51 -15.66
#